data_62185be01e3b598a0efe9bd489e92a65
#
_entry.id   62185be01e3b598a0efe9bd489e92a65
#
_cell.length_a   1.000
_cell.length_b   1.000
_cell.length_c   1.000
_cell.angle_alpha   90.00
_cell.angle_beta   90.00
_cell.angle_gamma   90.00
#
_symmetry.space_group_name_H-M   'P 1'
#
loop_
_entity.id
_entity.type
_entity.pdbx_description
1 polymer ?
#
loop_
_entity_poly.entity_id
_entity_poly.type
_entity_poly.pdbx_seq_one_letter_code
_entity_poly.pdbx_strand_id
1 'polypeptide(L)'
;MKIDSGILVNNPKDAGPAAKYFEDAGYDGIFTFEAAHDPFLPLVSAAMATKRVELITSIAVAFSRNPMILANIGYDLNLVSEGRFILGLGSQIKPHITKRFSMPWSKPAARMKEMIMAIQAIWDCWQNGTRLNFRGDFYNHTLMTPFFNPGPNPHGIGKIYVSAVGPLMTRAVAESADGLLVHPLNTTKYIEEVTLPVLEEGLAAAGKKRSDFDLSVNVMTAVGLTEESTQNAINATKQQIAFYASTPNYIAVLETHGVGDLHPELNRLSKQGKWEEMGSLIDDDFLNTVAVVAETPEAAAKEIKARYGKCGDRITPILYSGENELAPLILDALKS
;
A
#
# COMPACT_ATOMS: atom_id res chain seq x y z
N MET A 1 6.57 -16.08 2.18
CA MET A 1 6.38 -14.65 2.56
C MET A 1 7.37 -13.83 1.75
N LYS A 2 6.90 -12.85 0.97
CA LYS A 2 7.74 -11.91 0.21
C LYS A 2 8.12 -10.71 1.09
N ILE A 3 9.30 -10.13 0.86
CA ILE A 3 9.76 -8.93 1.58
C ILE A 3 9.93 -7.79 0.58
N ASP A 4 9.25 -6.69 0.85
CA ASP A 4 9.24 -5.52 -0.01
C ASP A 4 9.93 -4.31 0.65
N SER A 5 10.37 -3.35 -0.18
CA SER A 5 10.93 -2.07 0.27
C SER A 5 10.41 -0.91 -0.56
N GLY A 6 10.36 0.29 0.06
CA GLY A 6 10.01 1.52 -0.61
C GLY A 6 11.21 2.20 -1.26
N ILE A 7 10.99 2.78 -2.46
CA ILE A 7 11.96 3.68 -3.09
C ILE A 7 11.54 5.12 -2.85
N LEU A 8 12.38 5.89 -2.17
CA LEU A 8 12.22 7.31 -1.93
C LEU A 8 13.23 8.07 -2.76
N VAL A 9 12.82 8.64 -3.88
CA VAL A 9 13.69 9.44 -4.74
C VAL A 9 13.03 10.76 -5.09
N ASN A 10 13.82 11.83 -5.11
CA ASN A 10 13.36 13.17 -5.53
C ASN A 10 13.37 13.34 -7.06
N ASN A 11 14.12 12.51 -7.77
CA ASN A 11 14.17 12.51 -9.21
C ASN A 11 13.87 11.10 -9.75
N PRO A 12 12.88 10.93 -10.63
CA PRO A 12 12.52 9.63 -11.18
C PRO A 12 13.68 8.84 -11.82
N LYS A 13 14.69 9.52 -12.39
CA LYS A 13 15.87 8.87 -12.97
C LYS A 13 16.69 8.07 -11.92
N ASP A 14 16.65 8.48 -10.65
CA ASP A 14 17.43 7.87 -9.59
C ASP A 14 16.78 6.57 -9.07
N ALA A 15 15.54 6.30 -9.46
CA ALA A 15 14.82 5.09 -9.07
C ALA A 15 15.40 3.80 -9.68
N GLY A 16 15.99 3.87 -10.89
CA GLY A 16 16.64 2.70 -11.49
C GLY A 16 17.81 2.16 -10.66
N PRO A 17 18.83 2.97 -10.34
CA PRO A 17 19.91 2.56 -9.45
C PRO A 17 19.44 2.10 -8.07
N ALA A 18 18.47 2.80 -7.46
CA ALA A 18 17.90 2.42 -6.18
C ALA A 18 17.19 1.05 -6.25
N ALA A 19 16.38 0.83 -7.29
CA ALA A 19 15.70 -0.43 -7.50
C ALA A 19 16.68 -1.59 -7.70
N LYS A 20 17.76 -1.35 -8.46
CA LYS A 20 18.81 -2.35 -8.67
C LYS A 20 19.52 -2.72 -7.37
N TYR A 21 19.80 -1.73 -6.51
CA TYR A 21 20.36 -1.97 -5.18
C TYR A 21 19.48 -2.90 -4.34
N PHE A 22 18.16 -2.64 -4.28
CA PHE A 22 17.24 -3.50 -3.53
C PHE A 22 17.08 -4.89 -4.17
N GLU A 23 17.08 -4.97 -5.49
CA GLU A 23 17.06 -6.26 -6.19
C GLU A 23 18.28 -7.10 -5.86
N ASP A 24 19.48 -6.50 -5.88
CA ASP A 24 20.74 -7.17 -5.57
C ASP A 24 20.85 -7.57 -4.09
N ALA A 25 20.28 -6.76 -3.20
CA ALA A 25 20.15 -7.10 -1.78
C ALA A 25 19.19 -8.29 -1.54
N GLY A 26 18.33 -8.63 -2.51
CA GLY A 26 17.47 -9.82 -2.41
C GLY A 26 16.01 -9.53 -2.10
N TYR A 27 15.54 -8.30 -2.13
CA TYR A 27 14.10 -7.98 -1.98
C TYR A 27 13.25 -8.65 -3.08
N ASP A 28 11.98 -8.93 -2.75
CA ASP A 28 11.05 -9.57 -3.67
C ASP A 28 10.20 -8.54 -4.42
N GLY A 29 9.96 -7.38 -3.83
CA GLY A 29 9.25 -6.27 -4.44
C GLY A 29 9.78 -4.93 -3.97
N ILE A 30 9.53 -3.93 -4.81
CA ILE A 30 9.83 -2.53 -4.51
C ILE A 30 8.62 -1.68 -4.87
N PHE A 31 8.40 -0.65 -4.08
CA PHE A 31 7.26 0.23 -4.33
C PHE A 31 7.62 1.71 -4.29
N THR A 32 6.78 2.48 -4.98
CA THR A 32 6.70 3.93 -4.89
C THR A 32 5.33 4.34 -4.38
N PHE A 33 5.19 5.56 -3.84
CA PHE A 33 3.90 6.09 -3.43
C PHE A 33 3.69 7.53 -3.89
N GLU A 34 2.43 7.92 -4.02
CA GLU A 34 2.06 9.25 -4.45
C GLU A 34 2.02 10.24 -3.29
N ALA A 35 3.06 11.07 -3.18
CA ALA A 35 3.15 12.15 -2.21
C ALA A 35 3.42 13.49 -2.91
N ALA A 36 4.69 13.92 -2.96
CA ALA A 36 5.11 15.12 -3.68
C ALA A 36 5.26 14.89 -5.19
N HIS A 37 5.51 13.64 -5.60
CA HIS A 37 5.76 13.25 -6.98
C HIS A 37 4.77 12.19 -7.47
N ASP A 38 4.70 12.03 -8.80
CA ASP A 38 3.93 10.97 -9.45
C ASP A 38 4.54 9.59 -9.14
N PRO A 39 3.74 8.58 -8.76
CA PRO A 39 4.27 7.28 -8.35
C PRO A 39 4.67 6.37 -9.51
N PHE A 40 4.23 6.64 -10.74
CA PHE A 40 4.47 5.75 -11.89
C PHE A 40 5.79 6.03 -12.60
N LEU A 41 6.19 7.30 -12.73
CA LEU A 41 7.41 7.67 -13.45
C LEU A 41 8.68 7.03 -12.90
N PRO A 42 8.91 6.96 -11.59
CA PRO A 42 10.06 6.25 -11.02
C PRO A 42 10.06 4.76 -11.37
N LEU A 43 8.87 4.13 -11.47
CA LEU A 43 8.76 2.70 -11.76
C LEU A 43 9.15 2.34 -13.20
N VAL A 44 9.05 3.27 -14.15
CA VAL A 44 9.60 3.05 -15.50
C VAL A 44 11.12 2.88 -15.44
N SER A 45 11.81 3.78 -14.73
CA SER A 45 13.26 3.67 -14.53
C SER A 45 13.65 2.39 -13.80
N ALA A 46 12.90 2.04 -12.75
CA ALA A 46 13.08 0.81 -11.99
C ALA A 46 12.88 -0.45 -12.84
N ALA A 47 11.84 -0.49 -13.68
CA ALA A 47 11.56 -1.60 -14.58
C ALA A 47 12.70 -1.90 -15.54
N MET A 48 13.29 -0.84 -16.11
CA MET A 48 14.41 -0.95 -17.05
C MET A 48 15.71 -1.42 -16.38
N ALA A 49 15.90 -1.10 -15.10
CA ALA A 49 17.12 -1.40 -14.34
C ALA A 49 17.09 -2.79 -13.66
N THR A 50 15.94 -3.41 -13.51
CA THR A 50 15.73 -4.65 -12.73
C THR A 50 15.17 -5.78 -13.60
N LYS A 51 15.29 -7.03 -13.11
CA LYS A 51 14.81 -8.22 -13.83
C LYS A 51 13.90 -9.14 -13.02
N ARG A 52 13.94 -9.04 -11.68
CA ARG A 52 13.29 -10.00 -10.78
C ARG A 52 12.24 -9.35 -9.87
N VAL A 53 12.55 -8.22 -9.26
CA VAL A 53 11.67 -7.60 -8.27
C VAL A 53 10.34 -7.17 -8.90
N GLU A 54 9.25 -7.42 -8.18
CA GLU A 54 7.94 -6.87 -8.51
C GLU A 54 7.93 -5.36 -8.24
N LEU A 55 7.25 -4.63 -9.09
CA LEU A 55 7.17 -3.17 -9.06
C LEU A 55 5.76 -2.75 -8.69
N ILE A 56 5.61 -2.00 -7.60
CA ILE A 56 4.30 -1.76 -7.00
C ILE A 56 4.08 -0.25 -6.79
N THR A 57 2.90 0.27 -7.11
CA THR A 57 2.49 1.55 -6.52
C THR A 57 1.83 1.28 -5.16
N SER A 58 2.32 1.85 -4.07
CA SER A 58 1.75 1.66 -2.72
C SER A 58 1.59 2.99 -1.98
N ILE A 59 0.70 3.83 -2.40
CA ILE A 59 -0.34 3.69 -3.42
C ILE A 59 -0.30 4.83 -4.44
N ALA A 60 -0.88 4.58 -5.62
CA ALA A 60 -1.32 5.65 -6.51
C ALA A 60 -2.73 6.11 -6.12
N VAL A 61 -2.98 7.43 -6.14
CA VAL A 61 -4.29 7.99 -5.78
C VAL A 61 -5.31 7.74 -6.89
N ALA A 62 -6.20 6.79 -6.66
CA ALA A 62 -7.16 6.31 -7.65
C ALA A 62 -8.14 7.41 -8.10
N PHE A 63 -8.73 8.14 -7.14
CA PHE A 63 -9.80 9.10 -7.45
C PHE A 63 -9.32 10.43 -8.03
N SER A 64 -8.02 10.62 -8.18
CA SER A 64 -7.46 11.71 -8.98
C SER A 64 -7.44 11.38 -10.48
N ARG A 65 -7.71 10.14 -10.86
CA ARG A 65 -7.61 9.59 -12.21
C ARG A 65 -8.91 8.88 -12.62
N ASN A 66 -9.03 8.48 -13.88
CA ASN A 66 -10.12 7.63 -14.35
C ASN A 66 -9.62 6.22 -14.72
N PRO A 67 -10.53 5.21 -14.84
CA PRO A 67 -10.13 3.84 -15.14
C PRO A 67 -9.32 3.67 -16.42
N MET A 68 -9.64 4.41 -17.49
CA MET A 68 -8.93 4.28 -18.78
C MET A 68 -7.46 4.72 -18.65
N ILE A 69 -7.20 5.84 -17.96
CA ILE A 69 -5.83 6.33 -17.72
C ILE A 69 -5.04 5.31 -16.87
N LEU A 70 -5.66 4.77 -15.83
CA LEU A 70 -5.02 3.77 -14.98
C LEU A 70 -4.79 2.45 -15.75
N ALA A 71 -5.71 2.07 -16.61
CA ALA A 71 -5.55 0.89 -17.46
C ALA A 71 -4.39 1.04 -18.43
N ASN A 72 -4.25 2.21 -19.10
CA ASN A 72 -3.10 2.49 -19.99
C ASN A 72 -1.78 2.42 -19.25
N ILE A 73 -1.65 3.14 -18.11
CA ILE A 73 -0.43 3.16 -17.31
C ILE A 73 -0.09 1.75 -16.81
N GLY A 74 -1.10 1.01 -16.32
CA GLY A 74 -0.91 -0.35 -15.83
C GLY A 74 -0.47 -1.31 -16.94
N TYR A 75 -1.05 -1.19 -18.13
CA TYR A 75 -0.65 -1.98 -19.29
C TYR A 75 0.79 -1.70 -19.72
N ASP A 76 1.16 -0.41 -19.86
CA ASP A 76 2.49 -0.02 -20.32
C ASP A 76 3.57 -0.41 -19.29
N LEU A 77 3.32 -0.20 -18.00
CA LEU A 77 4.25 -0.62 -16.94
C LEU A 77 4.36 -2.14 -16.86
N ASN A 78 3.27 -2.88 -17.05
CA ASN A 78 3.31 -4.34 -17.11
C ASN A 78 4.14 -4.82 -18.31
N LEU A 79 4.02 -4.15 -19.46
CA LEU A 79 4.81 -4.44 -20.66
C LEU A 79 6.31 -4.17 -20.43
N VAL A 80 6.66 -2.97 -19.96
CA VAL A 80 8.06 -2.55 -19.73
C VAL A 80 8.72 -3.40 -18.63
N SER A 81 7.97 -3.82 -17.62
CA SER A 81 8.47 -4.65 -16.52
C SER A 81 8.45 -6.15 -16.81
N GLU A 82 8.03 -6.57 -18.01
CA GLU A 82 7.92 -7.99 -18.38
C GLU A 82 6.99 -8.76 -17.41
N GLY A 83 5.82 -8.18 -17.07
CA GLY A 83 4.82 -8.84 -16.22
C GLY A 83 5.00 -8.65 -14.71
N ARG A 84 5.99 -7.85 -14.26
CA ARG A 84 6.30 -7.66 -12.83
C ARG A 84 5.55 -6.49 -12.16
N PHE A 85 4.78 -5.71 -12.92
CA PHE A 85 4.09 -4.56 -12.36
C PHE A 85 2.79 -4.95 -11.65
N ILE A 86 2.55 -4.34 -10.48
CA ILE A 86 1.34 -4.44 -9.67
C ILE A 86 0.78 -3.05 -9.49
N LEU A 87 -0.45 -2.82 -9.98
CA LEU A 87 -1.15 -1.54 -9.85
C LEU A 87 -1.76 -1.42 -8.45
N GLY A 88 -1.05 -0.75 -7.55
CA GLY A 88 -1.53 -0.50 -6.19
C GLY A 88 -2.24 0.83 -6.08
N LEU A 89 -3.51 0.80 -5.69
CA LEU A 89 -4.43 1.94 -5.64
C LEU A 89 -4.88 2.27 -4.22
N GLY A 90 -5.21 3.53 -3.99
CA GLY A 90 -5.84 3.98 -2.76
C GLY A 90 -6.81 5.13 -3.00
N SER A 91 -7.86 5.22 -2.18
CA SER A 91 -8.88 6.27 -2.31
C SER A 91 -8.39 7.66 -1.92
N GLN A 92 -7.35 7.75 -1.10
CA GLN A 92 -6.96 8.95 -0.38
C GLN A 92 -8.12 9.49 0.50
N ILE A 93 -7.97 10.61 1.17
CA ILE A 93 -9.02 11.25 1.97
C ILE A 93 -9.73 12.35 1.19
N LYS A 94 -10.99 12.61 1.55
CA LYS A 94 -11.85 13.61 0.89
C LYS A 94 -11.17 14.97 0.67
N PRO A 95 -10.50 15.61 1.66
CA PRO A 95 -9.86 16.91 1.44
C PRO A 95 -8.81 16.91 0.33
N HIS A 96 -8.00 15.86 0.21
CA HIS A 96 -7.02 15.77 -0.87
C HIS A 96 -7.70 15.62 -2.22
N ILE A 97 -8.71 14.76 -2.34
CA ILE A 97 -9.42 14.57 -3.61
C ILE A 97 -10.12 15.86 -4.04
N THR A 98 -10.84 16.52 -3.12
CA THR A 98 -11.64 17.68 -3.50
C THR A 98 -10.86 18.99 -3.61
N LYS A 99 -9.82 19.19 -2.77
CA LYS A 99 -9.10 20.48 -2.68
C LYS A 99 -7.74 20.46 -3.39
N ARG A 100 -7.02 19.31 -3.36
CA ARG A 100 -5.71 19.17 -4.03
C ARG A 100 -5.87 18.72 -5.48
N PHE A 101 -6.74 17.72 -5.74
CA PHE A 101 -6.95 17.19 -7.08
C PHE A 101 -8.16 17.77 -7.81
N SER A 102 -9.00 18.59 -7.12
CA SER A 102 -10.22 19.19 -7.70
C SER A 102 -11.18 18.17 -8.32
N MET A 103 -11.29 16.98 -7.70
CA MET A 103 -12.12 15.88 -8.18
C MET A 103 -13.31 15.62 -7.25
N PRO A 104 -14.43 15.07 -7.77
CA PRO A 104 -15.60 14.75 -6.96
C PRO A 104 -15.31 13.61 -5.98
N TRP A 105 -15.93 13.68 -4.79
CA TRP A 105 -15.88 12.64 -3.77
C TRP A 105 -17.27 12.06 -3.52
N SER A 106 -17.41 10.75 -3.68
CA SER A 106 -18.67 10.05 -3.38
C SER A 106 -18.43 8.56 -3.13
N LYS A 107 -19.17 7.95 -2.17
CA LYS A 107 -19.25 6.50 -1.92
C LYS A 107 -17.94 5.74 -2.19
N PRO A 108 -16.84 5.98 -1.43
CA PRO A 108 -15.50 5.58 -1.84
C PRO A 108 -15.33 4.08 -2.05
N ALA A 109 -15.94 3.22 -1.24
CA ALA A 109 -15.82 1.77 -1.37
C ALA A 109 -16.51 1.26 -2.66
N ALA A 110 -17.75 1.69 -2.92
CA ALA A 110 -18.47 1.31 -4.12
C ALA A 110 -17.78 1.83 -5.39
N ARG A 111 -17.31 3.09 -5.36
CA ARG A 111 -16.58 3.70 -6.47
C ARG A 111 -15.25 3.00 -6.74
N MET A 112 -14.52 2.57 -5.70
CA MET A 112 -13.27 1.82 -5.84
C MET A 112 -13.52 0.46 -6.49
N LYS A 113 -14.51 -0.29 -6.01
CA LYS A 113 -14.89 -1.56 -6.62
C LYS A 113 -15.21 -1.41 -8.10
N GLU A 114 -16.02 -0.42 -8.45
CA GLU A 114 -16.40 -0.16 -9.84
C GLU A 114 -15.20 0.29 -10.70
N MET A 115 -14.28 1.09 -10.14
CA MET A 115 -13.04 1.49 -10.82
C MET A 115 -12.17 0.28 -11.17
N ILE A 116 -12.00 -0.66 -10.24
CA ILE A 116 -11.24 -1.89 -10.46
C ILE A 116 -11.89 -2.73 -11.57
N MET A 117 -13.20 -2.95 -11.48
CA MET A 117 -13.95 -3.70 -12.48
C MET A 117 -13.89 -3.04 -13.87
N ALA A 118 -13.90 -1.70 -13.93
CA ALA A 118 -13.76 -0.96 -15.18
C ALA A 118 -12.35 -1.14 -15.78
N ILE A 119 -11.28 -1.07 -14.97
CA ILE A 119 -9.91 -1.34 -15.42
C ILE A 119 -9.79 -2.78 -15.96
N GLN A 120 -10.31 -3.75 -15.22
CA GLN A 120 -10.31 -5.16 -15.64
C GLN A 120 -11.08 -5.38 -16.96
N ALA A 121 -12.24 -4.73 -17.14
CA ALA A 121 -12.98 -4.80 -18.39
C ALA A 121 -12.24 -4.17 -19.58
N ILE A 122 -11.48 -3.10 -19.35
CA ILE A 122 -10.63 -2.48 -20.36
C ILE A 122 -9.48 -3.43 -20.73
N TRP A 123 -8.78 -3.99 -19.74
CA TRP A 123 -7.71 -4.96 -19.96
C TRP A 123 -8.20 -6.25 -20.63
N ASP A 124 -9.38 -6.75 -20.26
CA ASP A 124 -10.00 -7.90 -20.92
C ASP A 124 -10.31 -7.62 -22.42
N CYS A 125 -10.82 -6.43 -22.71
CA CYS A 125 -11.01 -5.98 -24.09
C CYS A 125 -9.71 -6.01 -24.90
N TRP A 126 -8.61 -5.54 -24.33
CA TRP A 126 -7.31 -5.54 -24.99
C TRP A 126 -6.70 -6.94 -25.10
N GLN A 127 -6.78 -7.72 -24.03
CA GLN A 127 -6.13 -9.03 -23.94
C GLN A 127 -6.86 -10.10 -24.77
N ASN A 128 -8.18 -10.11 -24.72
CA ASN A 128 -9.01 -11.18 -25.27
C ASN A 128 -9.84 -10.74 -26.50
N GLY A 129 -9.75 -9.46 -26.89
CA GLY A 129 -10.52 -8.91 -28.01
C GLY A 129 -12.02 -8.82 -27.74
N THR A 130 -12.44 -8.86 -26.48
CA THR A 130 -13.85 -8.72 -26.09
C THR A 130 -14.35 -7.30 -26.40
N ARG A 131 -15.66 -7.15 -26.65
CA ARG A 131 -16.24 -5.83 -26.85
C ARG A 131 -16.27 -5.05 -25.53
N LEU A 132 -15.64 -3.87 -25.49
CA LEU A 132 -15.74 -2.98 -24.33
C LEU A 132 -17.18 -2.48 -24.17
N ASN A 133 -17.85 -2.91 -23.10
CA ASN A 133 -19.21 -2.50 -22.74
C ASN A 133 -19.39 -2.48 -21.22
N PHE A 134 -18.57 -1.69 -20.54
CA PHE A 134 -18.69 -1.47 -19.10
C PHE A 134 -19.66 -0.32 -18.82
N ARG A 135 -20.68 -0.56 -18.00
CA ARG A 135 -21.69 0.43 -17.58
C ARG A 135 -21.91 0.31 -16.08
N GLY A 136 -21.49 1.32 -15.35
CA GLY A 136 -21.63 1.40 -13.90
C GLY A 136 -22.30 2.70 -13.47
N ASP A 137 -22.38 2.89 -12.16
CA ASP A 137 -22.93 4.10 -11.55
C ASP A 137 -21.96 5.29 -11.62
N PHE A 138 -20.64 5.01 -11.63
CA PHE A 138 -19.58 6.02 -11.60
C PHE A 138 -18.83 6.11 -12.93
N TYR A 139 -18.70 4.99 -13.66
CA TYR A 139 -17.89 4.92 -14.87
C TYR A 139 -18.61 4.19 -16.00
N ASN A 140 -18.45 4.72 -17.22
CA ASN A 140 -18.99 4.11 -18.43
C ASN A 140 -17.90 4.08 -19.50
N HIS A 141 -17.53 2.88 -19.93
CA HIS A 141 -16.55 2.64 -20.98
C HIS A 141 -17.16 1.73 -22.05
N THR A 142 -17.55 2.31 -23.19
CA THR A 142 -18.30 1.60 -24.25
C THR A 142 -17.71 1.83 -25.64
N LEU A 143 -16.56 2.51 -25.72
CA LEU A 143 -15.89 2.79 -26.98
C LEU A 143 -14.45 2.27 -26.94
N MET A 144 -14.13 1.37 -27.87
CA MET A 144 -12.75 0.94 -28.15
C MET A 144 -12.64 0.71 -29.65
N THR A 145 -11.94 1.60 -30.33
CA THR A 145 -11.68 1.44 -31.77
C THR A 145 -10.31 0.82 -31.99
N PRO A 146 -10.05 0.18 -33.13
CA PRO A 146 -8.77 -0.50 -33.39
C PRO A 146 -7.53 0.38 -33.17
N PHE A 147 -7.63 1.67 -33.45
CA PHE A 147 -6.52 2.62 -33.27
C PHE A 147 -6.12 2.82 -31.80
N PHE A 148 -7.05 2.68 -30.86
CA PHE A 148 -6.80 2.86 -29.42
C PHE A 148 -6.65 1.55 -28.65
N ASN A 149 -6.71 0.42 -29.35
CA ASN A 149 -6.52 -0.90 -28.75
C ASN A 149 -5.08 -1.34 -28.94
N PRO A 150 -4.28 -1.46 -27.87
CA PRO A 150 -2.88 -1.88 -27.96
C PRO A 150 -2.72 -3.36 -28.31
N GLY A 151 -3.80 -4.13 -28.25
CA GLY A 151 -3.76 -5.60 -28.40
C GLY A 151 -3.36 -6.33 -27.11
N PRO A 152 -3.16 -7.65 -27.20
CA PRO A 152 -2.80 -8.46 -26.04
C PRO A 152 -1.38 -8.17 -25.55
N ASN A 153 -1.23 -8.06 -24.23
CA ASN A 153 0.08 -7.95 -23.59
C ASN A 153 0.73 -9.36 -23.56
N PRO A 154 1.98 -9.55 -24.06
CA PRO A 154 2.64 -10.84 -24.07
C PRO A 154 2.91 -11.40 -22.67
N HIS A 155 2.88 -10.55 -21.64
CA HIS A 155 3.07 -10.92 -20.23
C HIS A 155 1.75 -11.12 -19.47
N GLY A 156 0.63 -11.05 -20.17
CA GLY A 156 -0.70 -11.20 -19.57
C GLY A 156 -1.23 -9.93 -18.89
N ILE A 157 -2.32 -10.10 -18.15
CA ILE A 157 -2.98 -9.02 -17.40
C ILE A 157 -2.25 -8.80 -16.07
N GLY A 158 -1.98 -7.52 -15.73
CA GLY A 158 -1.37 -7.15 -14.46
C GLY A 158 -2.31 -7.36 -13.26
N LYS A 159 -1.73 -7.42 -12.05
CA LYS A 159 -2.48 -7.47 -10.79
C LYS A 159 -2.89 -6.08 -10.32
N ILE A 160 -4.02 -6.00 -9.61
CA ILE A 160 -4.48 -4.79 -8.93
C ILE A 160 -4.53 -5.04 -7.42
N TYR A 161 -3.76 -4.27 -6.65
CA TYR A 161 -3.85 -4.22 -5.20
C TYR A 161 -4.51 -2.92 -4.76
N VAL A 162 -5.18 -2.93 -3.61
CA VAL A 162 -5.83 -1.72 -3.10
C VAL A 162 -5.60 -1.57 -1.60
N SER A 163 -5.32 -0.35 -1.17
CA SER A 163 -5.21 -0.03 0.25
C SER A 163 -6.59 0.13 0.88
N ALA A 164 -6.81 -0.57 1.99
CA ALA A 164 -8.00 -0.42 2.80
C ALA A 164 -7.67 -0.47 4.30
N VAL A 165 -8.55 0.14 5.10
CA VAL A 165 -8.51 0.11 6.56
C VAL A 165 -9.84 -0.39 7.12
N GLY A 166 -10.95 0.25 6.74
CA GLY A 166 -12.27 -0.08 7.28
C GLY A 166 -12.98 -1.20 6.49
N PRO A 167 -13.97 -1.86 7.13
CA PRO A 167 -14.61 -3.07 6.60
C PRO A 167 -15.30 -2.87 5.24
N LEU A 168 -15.89 -1.72 4.96
CA LEU A 168 -16.55 -1.48 3.65
C LEU A 168 -15.55 -1.49 2.49
N MET A 169 -14.39 -0.85 2.66
CA MET A 169 -13.35 -0.85 1.63
C MET A 169 -12.69 -2.23 1.53
N THR A 170 -12.40 -2.88 2.65
CA THR A 170 -11.84 -4.24 2.68
C THR A 170 -12.73 -5.23 1.92
N ARG A 171 -14.06 -5.18 2.13
CA ARG A 171 -15.01 -6.00 1.36
C ARG A 171 -14.97 -5.69 -0.13
N ALA A 172 -15.01 -4.41 -0.51
CA ALA A 172 -14.94 -4.01 -1.92
C ALA A 172 -13.66 -4.50 -2.61
N VAL A 173 -12.53 -4.45 -1.90
CA VAL A 173 -11.21 -4.94 -2.36
C VAL A 173 -11.23 -6.47 -2.51
N ALA A 174 -11.70 -7.20 -1.52
CA ALA A 174 -11.82 -8.67 -1.57
C ALA A 174 -12.64 -9.13 -2.77
N GLU A 175 -13.76 -8.46 -3.03
CA GLU A 175 -14.66 -8.81 -4.11
C GLU A 175 -14.10 -8.52 -5.52
N SER A 176 -13.16 -7.56 -5.67
CA SER A 176 -12.76 -7.06 -6.99
C SER A 176 -11.27 -7.06 -7.30
N ALA A 177 -10.39 -6.95 -6.30
CA ALA A 177 -8.94 -6.84 -6.49
C ALA A 177 -8.21 -8.18 -6.31
N ASP A 178 -6.88 -8.16 -6.52
CA ASP A 178 -5.99 -9.33 -6.40
C ASP A 178 -5.17 -9.28 -5.10
N GLY A 179 -5.22 -8.18 -4.37
CA GLY A 179 -4.53 -8.04 -3.09
C GLY A 179 -4.95 -6.81 -2.29
N LEU A 180 -4.69 -6.88 -0.99
CA LEU A 180 -4.92 -5.82 -0.02
C LEU A 180 -3.58 -5.26 0.46
N LEU A 181 -3.39 -3.96 0.32
CA LEU A 181 -2.31 -3.21 0.95
C LEU A 181 -2.78 -2.70 2.31
N VAL A 182 -2.35 -3.36 3.38
CA VAL A 182 -2.72 -2.98 4.74
C VAL A 182 -2.01 -1.70 5.12
N HIS A 183 -2.78 -0.72 5.62
CA HIS A 183 -2.23 0.58 6.02
C HIS A 183 -1.21 0.41 7.17
N PRO A 184 -0.13 1.23 7.24
CA PRO A 184 0.87 1.12 8.31
C PRO A 184 0.31 1.24 9.72
N LEU A 185 -0.74 2.07 9.95
CA LEU A 185 -1.47 2.05 11.22
C LEU A 185 -2.40 0.83 11.25
N ASN A 186 -1.86 -0.27 11.67
CA ASN A 186 -2.55 -1.54 11.88
C ASN A 186 -1.95 -2.29 13.07
N THR A 187 -2.61 -3.33 13.51
CA THR A 187 -2.14 -4.25 14.54
C THR A 187 -2.54 -5.68 14.18
N THR A 188 -1.84 -6.68 14.70
CA THR A 188 -2.23 -8.08 14.51
C THR A 188 -3.67 -8.33 14.96
N LYS A 189 -4.06 -7.80 16.10
CA LYS A 189 -5.42 -7.92 16.62
C LYS A 189 -6.46 -7.34 15.66
N TYR A 190 -6.22 -6.13 15.11
CA TYR A 190 -7.15 -5.53 14.13
C TYR A 190 -7.20 -6.32 12.82
N ILE A 191 -6.06 -6.86 12.37
CA ILE A 191 -6.02 -7.72 11.19
C ILE A 191 -6.84 -8.99 11.44
N GLU A 192 -6.63 -9.68 12.56
CA GLU A 192 -7.27 -10.96 12.88
C GLU A 192 -8.77 -10.83 13.20
N GLU A 193 -9.15 -9.80 13.96
CA GLU A 193 -10.53 -9.64 14.43
C GLU A 193 -11.43 -8.87 13.45
N VAL A 194 -10.87 -8.01 12.59
CA VAL A 194 -11.64 -7.14 11.71
C VAL A 194 -11.32 -7.37 10.23
N THR A 195 -10.03 -7.31 9.86
CA THR A 195 -9.65 -7.32 8.43
C THR A 195 -9.86 -8.69 7.80
N LEU A 196 -9.32 -9.75 8.41
CA LEU A 196 -9.39 -11.11 7.85
C LEU A 196 -10.82 -11.65 7.74
N PRO A 197 -11.71 -11.54 8.75
CA PRO A 197 -13.09 -12.01 8.61
C PRO A 197 -13.83 -11.33 7.46
N VAL A 198 -13.70 -9.99 7.31
CA VAL A 198 -14.34 -9.25 6.22
C VAL A 198 -13.74 -9.61 4.86
N LEU A 199 -12.40 -9.82 4.81
CA LEU A 199 -11.70 -10.28 3.62
C LEU A 199 -12.22 -11.63 3.15
N GLU A 200 -12.29 -12.62 4.06
CA GLU A 200 -12.76 -13.98 3.76
C GLU A 200 -14.20 -14.01 3.28
N GLU A 201 -15.10 -13.25 3.92
CA GLU A 201 -16.48 -13.08 3.46
C GLU A 201 -16.56 -12.49 2.06
N GLY A 202 -15.77 -11.44 1.79
CA GLY A 202 -15.75 -10.79 0.47
C GLY A 202 -15.19 -11.70 -0.63
N LEU A 203 -14.11 -12.44 -0.35
CA LEU A 203 -13.55 -13.43 -1.28
C LEU A 203 -14.56 -14.54 -1.57
N ALA A 204 -15.20 -15.08 -0.55
CA ALA A 204 -16.23 -16.12 -0.71
C ALA A 204 -17.40 -15.62 -1.55
N ALA A 205 -17.89 -14.40 -1.31
CA ALA A 205 -18.96 -13.79 -2.09
C ALA A 205 -18.60 -13.60 -3.58
N ALA A 206 -17.31 -13.40 -3.89
CA ALA A 206 -16.79 -13.30 -5.25
C ALA A 206 -16.35 -14.63 -5.87
N GLY A 207 -16.47 -15.75 -5.15
CA GLY A 207 -16.01 -17.07 -5.60
C GLY A 207 -14.48 -17.18 -5.71
N LYS A 208 -13.73 -16.30 -5.02
CA LYS A 208 -12.26 -16.29 -4.98
C LYS A 208 -11.74 -17.12 -3.81
N LYS A 209 -10.53 -17.67 -3.97
CA LYS A 209 -9.83 -18.38 -2.88
C LYS A 209 -8.85 -17.43 -2.19
N ARG A 210 -8.63 -17.62 -0.88
CA ARG A 210 -7.62 -16.87 -0.12
C ARG A 210 -6.20 -17.06 -0.70
N SER A 211 -5.91 -18.23 -1.26
CA SER A 211 -4.63 -18.54 -1.93
C SER A 211 -4.34 -17.71 -3.18
N ASP A 212 -5.36 -17.13 -3.79
CA ASP A 212 -5.27 -16.35 -5.04
C ASP A 212 -5.27 -14.85 -4.76
N PHE A 213 -5.15 -14.46 -3.49
CA PHE A 213 -5.23 -13.09 -3.03
C PHE A 213 -4.05 -12.76 -2.08
N ASP A 214 -3.30 -11.72 -2.40
CA ASP A 214 -2.15 -11.31 -1.61
C ASP A 214 -2.54 -10.32 -0.48
N LEU A 215 -2.10 -10.58 0.75
CA LEU A 215 -2.17 -9.64 1.87
C LEU A 215 -0.78 -9.03 2.09
N SER A 216 -0.61 -7.77 1.74
CA SER A 216 0.64 -7.02 1.92
C SER A 216 0.55 -6.16 3.17
N VAL A 217 1.39 -6.44 4.17
CA VAL A 217 1.37 -5.78 5.47
C VAL A 217 2.57 -4.84 5.62
N ASN A 218 2.28 -3.57 5.86
CA ASN A 218 3.27 -2.57 6.24
C ASN A 218 3.46 -2.63 7.76
N VAL A 219 4.69 -2.85 8.21
CA VAL A 219 5.05 -2.99 9.63
C VAL A 219 5.91 -1.82 10.05
N MET A 220 5.38 -0.92 10.88
CA MET A 220 6.17 0.13 11.51
C MET A 220 7.24 -0.51 12.38
N THR A 221 8.50 -0.14 12.15
CA THR A 221 9.64 -0.79 12.81
C THR A 221 10.58 0.28 13.36
N ALA A 222 10.71 0.32 14.69
CA ALA A 222 11.61 1.22 15.41
C ALA A 222 12.83 0.42 15.88
N VAL A 223 13.93 0.57 15.17
CA VAL A 223 15.23 -0.04 15.44
C VAL A 223 16.32 0.87 14.90
N GLY A 224 17.48 0.87 15.52
CA GLY A 224 18.66 1.63 15.10
C GLY A 224 19.92 0.78 15.23
N LEU A 225 21.04 1.28 14.73
CA LEU A 225 22.36 0.64 14.88
C LEU A 225 23.03 1.00 16.22
N THR A 226 22.52 2.04 16.89
CA THR A 226 22.96 2.51 18.20
C THR A 226 21.76 2.79 19.11
N GLU A 227 21.99 2.90 20.41
CA GLU A 227 20.94 3.28 21.37
C GLU A 227 20.32 4.65 21.02
N GLU A 228 21.15 5.62 20.62
CA GLU A 228 20.69 6.95 20.19
C GLU A 228 19.79 6.85 18.92
N SER A 229 20.23 6.13 17.89
CA SER A 229 19.45 5.97 16.66
C SER A 229 18.17 5.16 16.89
N THR A 230 18.19 4.20 17.81
CA THR A 230 16.98 3.47 18.23
C THR A 230 15.99 4.40 18.92
N GLN A 231 16.45 5.26 19.83
CA GLN A 231 15.58 6.24 20.49
C GLN A 231 14.99 7.25 19.49
N ASN A 232 15.78 7.70 18.52
CA ASN A 232 15.31 8.55 17.44
C ASN A 232 14.24 7.86 16.58
N ALA A 233 14.43 6.57 16.25
CA ALA A 233 13.45 5.77 15.54
C ALA A 233 12.14 5.61 16.33
N ILE A 234 12.22 5.39 17.66
CA ILE A 234 11.06 5.33 18.55
C ILE A 234 10.27 6.65 18.50
N ASN A 235 10.95 7.77 18.67
CA ASN A 235 10.30 9.09 18.65
C ASN A 235 9.65 9.40 17.31
N ALA A 236 10.31 9.12 16.20
CA ALA A 236 9.77 9.29 14.86
C ALA A 236 8.56 8.37 14.60
N THR A 237 8.63 7.13 15.10
CA THR A 237 7.50 6.18 14.99
C THR A 237 6.30 6.64 15.80
N LYS A 238 6.48 7.15 17.03
CA LYS A 238 5.41 7.74 17.85
C LYS A 238 4.75 8.92 17.13
N GLN A 239 5.53 9.82 16.54
CA GLN A 239 5.01 10.96 15.76
C GLN A 239 4.18 10.47 14.58
N GLN A 240 4.65 9.46 13.87
CA GLN A 240 3.94 8.90 12.71
C GLN A 240 2.64 8.19 13.11
N ILE A 241 2.65 7.42 14.21
CA ILE A 241 1.44 6.81 14.78
C ILE A 241 0.42 7.92 15.13
N ALA A 242 0.86 8.95 15.84
CA ALA A 242 0.01 10.07 16.23
C ALA A 242 -0.59 10.80 15.03
N PHE A 243 0.20 11.03 13.98
CA PHE A 243 -0.25 11.62 12.73
C PHE A 243 -1.37 10.78 12.08
N TYR A 244 -1.19 9.47 11.93
CA TYR A 244 -2.21 8.61 11.37
C TYR A 244 -3.45 8.53 12.28
N ALA A 245 -3.25 8.35 13.59
CA ALA A 245 -4.32 8.26 14.58
C ALA A 245 -5.16 9.53 14.68
N SER A 246 -4.65 10.69 14.23
CA SER A 246 -5.41 11.94 14.14
C SER A 246 -6.46 11.95 13.04
N THR A 247 -6.40 10.99 12.11
CA THR A 247 -7.30 10.92 10.96
C THR A 247 -8.55 10.09 11.31
N PRO A 248 -9.78 10.62 11.12
CA PRO A 248 -11.01 9.93 11.53
C PRO A 248 -11.20 8.52 10.96
N ASN A 249 -10.67 8.25 9.77
CA ASN A 249 -10.82 6.96 9.12
C ASN A 249 -10.07 5.82 9.84
N TYR A 250 -9.16 6.13 10.76
CA TYR A 250 -8.35 5.13 11.47
C TYR A 250 -8.76 4.91 12.93
N ILE A 251 -9.83 5.57 13.39
CA ILE A 251 -10.31 5.48 14.78
C ILE A 251 -10.61 4.03 15.19
N ALA A 252 -11.12 3.21 14.27
CA ALA A 252 -11.46 1.81 14.55
C ALA A 252 -10.24 0.98 15.00
N VAL A 253 -9.03 1.31 14.55
CA VAL A 253 -7.80 0.65 15.02
C VAL A 253 -7.55 0.99 16.48
N LEU A 254 -7.73 2.25 16.88
CA LEU A 254 -7.57 2.70 18.26
C LEU A 254 -8.65 2.08 19.17
N GLU A 255 -9.91 2.05 18.71
CA GLU A 255 -11.04 1.49 19.45
C GLU A 255 -10.85 -0.01 19.74
N THR A 256 -10.26 -0.78 18.82
CA THR A 256 -9.93 -2.19 19.02
C THR A 256 -9.00 -2.41 20.21
N HIS A 257 -8.21 -1.39 20.57
CA HIS A 257 -7.30 -1.44 21.72
C HIS A 257 -7.78 -0.63 22.94
N GLY A 258 -9.00 -0.09 22.89
CA GLY A 258 -9.58 0.68 24.00
C GLY A 258 -8.96 2.07 24.18
N VAL A 259 -8.21 2.58 23.17
CA VAL A 259 -7.55 3.91 23.20
C VAL A 259 -8.19 4.89 22.22
N GLY A 260 -9.46 4.68 21.86
CA GLY A 260 -10.22 5.57 20.97
C GLY A 260 -10.29 7.01 21.44
N ASP A 261 -10.22 7.24 22.76
CA ASP A 261 -10.23 8.57 23.37
C ASP A 261 -9.00 9.43 23.03
N LEU A 262 -7.93 8.85 22.49
CA LEU A 262 -6.77 9.60 21.97
C LEU A 262 -7.13 10.41 20.71
N HIS A 263 -8.06 9.90 19.87
CA HIS A 263 -8.35 10.49 18.57
C HIS A 263 -8.80 11.96 18.62
N PRO A 264 -9.75 12.39 19.47
CA PRO A 264 -10.20 13.79 19.52
C PRO A 264 -9.07 14.78 19.77
N GLU A 265 -8.17 14.46 20.70
CA GLU A 265 -7.04 15.34 21.05
C GLU A 265 -5.99 15.35 19.94
N LEU A 266 -5.62 14.19 19.38
CA LEU A 266 -4.71 14.10 18.23
C LEU A 266 -5.27 14.88 17.03
N ASN A 267 -6.56 14.76 16.73
CA ASN A 267 -7.20 15.51 15.66
C ASN A 267 -7.21 17.02 15.92
N ARG A 268 -7.40 17.46 17.17
CA ARG A 268 -7.32 18.87 17.57
C ARG A 268 -5.90 19.43 17.37
N LEU A 269 -4.89 18.72 17.85
CA LEU A 269 -3.48 19.12 17.74
C LEU A 269 -3.00 19.16 16.29
N SER A 270 -3.41 18.18 15.46
CA SER A 270 -3.05 18.13 14.04
C SER A 270 -3.55 19.37 13.28
N LYS A 271 -4.75 19.86 13.59
CA LYS A 271 -5.29 21.09 13.00
C LYS A 271 -4.54 22.36 13.42
N GLN A 272 -3.79 22.30 14.52
CA GLN A 272 -2.94 23.37 15.04
C GLN A 272 -1.47 23.25 14.60
N GLY A 273 -1.11 22.18 13.89
CA GLY A 273 0.27 21.92 13.46
C GLY A 273 1.22 21.53 14.60
N LYS A 274 0.70 21.04 15.72
CA LYS A 274 1.47 20.71 16.94
C LYS A 274 1.97 19.27 16.92
N TRP A 275 2.79 18.96 15.93
CA TRP A 275 3.24 17.60 15.62
C TRP A 275 4.06 16.93 16.73
N GLU A 276 4.92 17.69 17.43
CA GLU A 276 5.72 17.18 18.53
C GLU A 276 4.86 16.82 19.74
N GLU A 277 3.90 17.70 20.10
CA GLU A 277 2.94 17.43 21.19
C GLU A 277 2.11 16.16 20.92
N MET A 278 1.77 15.89 19.66
CA MET A 278 1.02 14.70 19.29
C MET A 278 1.79 13.42 19.56
N GLY A 279 3.09 13.38 19.23
CA GLY A 279 3.94 12.21 19.45
C GLY A 279 4.06 11.84 20.94
N SER A 280 4.07 12.82 21.83
CA SER A 280 4.14 12.60 23.27
C SER A 280 2.89 11.98 23.90
N LEU A 281 1.76 11.98 23.20
CA LEU A 281 0.52 11.32 23.63
C LEU A 281 0.54 9.81 23.36
N ILE A 282 1.47 9.31 22.57
CA ILE A 282 1.62 7.88 22.30
C ILE A 282 2.53 7.29 23.37
N ASP A 283 1.94 6.55 24.29
CA ASP A 283 2.72 5.81 25.31
C ASP A 283 3.44 4.60 24.71
N ASP A 284 4.30 3.96 25.51
CA ASP A 284 5.10 2.83 25.06
C ASP A 284 4.24 1.57 24.84
N ASP A 285 3.15 1.41 25.56
CA ASP A 285 2.26 0.27 25.41
C ASP A 285 1.54 0.31 24.06
N PHE A 286 1.01 1.47 23.67
CA PHE A 286 0.38 1.64 22.37
C PHE A 286 1.41 1.64 21.23
N LEU A 287 2.60 2.24 21.43
CA LEU A 287 3.71 2.11 20.49
C LEU A 287 4.02 0.63 20.19
N ASN A 288 4.25 -0.19 21.23
CA ASN A 288 4.57 -1.60 21.08
C ASN A 288 3.41 -2.44 20.52
N THR A 289 2.17 -1.96 20.66
CA THR A 289 1.00 -2.57 20.05
C THR A 289 0.98 -2.38 18.53
N VAL A 290 1.33 -1.20 18.05
CA VAL A 290 1.28 -0.83 16.63
C VAL A 290 2.58 -1.18 15.91
N ALA A 291 3.73 -0.88 16.54
CA ALA A 291 5.04 -1.01 15.94
C ALA A 291 5.84 -2.17 16.51
N VAL A 292 6.80 -2.65 15.75
CA VAL A 292 7.87 -3.50 16.27
C VAL A 292 9.00 -2.59 16.76
N VAL A 293 9.27 -2.64 18.07
CA VAL A 293 10.38 -1.92 18.69
C VAL A 293 11.44 -2.95 19.09
N ALA A 294 12.67 -2.76 18.65
CA ALA A 294 13.74 -3.72 18.89
C ALA A 294 15.10 -3.03 19.02
N GLU A 295 16.01 -3.68 19.75
CA GLU A 295 17.38 -3.20 19.94
C GLU A 295 18.31 -3.60 18.79
N THR A 296 17.95 -4.65 18.02
CA THR A 296 18.76 -5.15 16.91
C THR A 296 17.88 -5.53 15.69
N PRO A 297 18.46 -5.51 14.48
CA PRO A 297 17.76 -5.97 13.27
C PRO A 297 17.22 -7.40 13.37
N GLU A 298 17.97 -8.31 14.02
CA GLU A 298 17.59 -9.71 14.19
C GLU A 298 16.38 -9.85 15.14
N ALA A 299 16.36 -9.07 16.23
CA ALA A 299 15.22 -9.02 17.14
C ALA A 299 13.97 -8.45 16.46
N ALA A 300 14.15 -7.39 15.66
CA ALA A 300 13.07 -6.81 14.85
C ALA A 300 12.52 -7.86 13.86
N ALA A 301 13.36 -8.54 13.11
CA ALA A 301 12.96 -9.55 12.15
C ALA A 301 12.22 -10.73 12.81
N LYS A 302 12.71 -11.18 13.98
CA LYS A 302 12.06 -12.23 14.75
C LYS A 302 10.64 -11.83 15.18
N GLU A 303 10.47 -10.60 15.66
CA GLU A 303 9.19 -10.09 16.11
C GLU A 303 8.23 -9.87 14.92
N ILE A 304 8.72 -9.35 13.80
CA ILE A 304 7.93 -9.24 12.57
C ILE A 304 7.40 -10.60 12.12
N LYS A 305 8.26 -11.63 12.09
CA LYS A 305 7.85 -13.00 11.76
C LYS A 305 6.82 -13.55 12.74
N ALA A 306 7.01 -13.31 14.04
CA ALA A 306 6.11 -13.78 15.07
C ALA A 306 4.70 -13.18 14.94
N ARG A 307 4.64 -11.86 14.69
CA ARG A 307 3.37 -11.13 14.58
C ARG A 307 2.66 -11.35 13.23
N TYR A 308 3.38 -11.29 12.12
CA TYR A 308 2.77 -11.17 10.79
C TYR A 308 3.02 -12.36 9.87
N GLY A 309 3.94 -13.27 10.21
CA GLY A 309 4.34 -14.37 9.35
C GLY A 309 3.23 -15.37 9.00
N LYS A 310 2.15 -15.43 9.79
CA LYS A 310 1.00 -16.31 9.54
C LYS A 310 -0.07 -15.66 8.65
N CYS A 311 -0.21 -14.34 8.67
CA CYS A 311 -1.27 -13.62 7.98
C CYS A 311 -0.80 -12.89 6.73
N GLY A 312 0.45 -12.38 6.71
CA GLY A 312 0.99 -11.61 5.60
C GLY A 312 1.64 -12.50 4.53
N ASP A 313 1.20 -12.35 3.29
CA ASP A 313 1.86 -12.95 2.12
C ASP A 313 3.10 -12.12 1.72
N ARG A 314 3.02 -10.81 1.97
CA ARG A 314 4.08 -9.82 1.75
C ARG A 314 4.24 -8.95 2.99
N ILE A 315 5.48 -8.63 3.34
CA ILE A 315 5.81 -7.79 4.49
C ILE A 315 6.72 -6.65 4.04
N THR A 316 6.43 -5.45 4.51
CA THR A 316 7.29 -4.28 4.35
C THR A 316 7.65 -3.72 5.71
N PRO A 317 8.87 -3.91 6.21
CA PRO A 317 9.37 -3.16 7.36
C PRO A 317 9.50 -1.68 6.99
N ILE A 318 8.80 -0.80 7.70
CA ILE A 318 8.90 0.65 7.51
C ILE A 318 9.79 1.23 8.60
N LEU A 319 10.95 1.74 8.19
CA LEU A 319 11.99 2.26 9.08
C LEU A 319 11.93 3.80 9.12
N TYR A 320 11.99 4.35 10.32
CA TYR A 320 11.98 5.81 10.54
C TYR A 320 13.30 6.33 11.11
N SER A 321 14.33 5.46 11.25
CA SER A 321 15.66 5.84 11.75
C SER A 321 16.48 6.69 10.77
N GLY A 322 16.18 6.60 9.47
CA GLY A 322 16.99 7.24 8.42
C GLY A 322 18.30 6.52 8.08
N GLU A 323 18.60 5.38 8.72
CA GLU A 323 19.82 4.60 8.52
C GLU A 323 19.61 3.58 7.39
N ASN A 324 20.21 3.85 6.24
CA ASN A 324 20.06 3.00 5.03
C ASN A 324 20.62 1.58 5.21
N GLU A 325 21.58 1.41 6.10
CA GLU A 325 22.24 0.13 6.39
C GLU A 325 21.33 -0.87 7.11
N LEU A 326 20.27 -0.40 7.79
CA LEU A 326 19.33 -1.26 8.51
C LEU A 326 18.48 -2.13 7.58
N ALA A 327 18.11 -1.61 6.42
CA ALA A 327 17.20 -2.31 5.51
C ALA A 327 17.76 -3.67 5.03
N PRO A 328 19.03 -3.79 4.57
CA PRO A 328 19.64 -5.08 4.25
C PRO A 328 19.76 -6.01 5.45
N LEU A 329 20.14 -5.50 6.63
CA LEU A 329 20.31 -6.32 7.84
C LEU A 329 18.99 -6.97 8.28
N ILE A 330 17.89 -6.19 8.25
CA ILE A 330 16.55 -6.72 8.56
C ILE A 330 16.11 -7.73 7.49
N LEU A 331 16.40 -7.46 6.20
CA LEU A 331 16.08 -8.38 5.13
C LEU A 331 16.78 -9.74 5.32
N ASP A 332 18.08 -9.72 5.58
CA ASP A 332 18.86 -10.94 5.80
C ASP A 332 18.30 -11.74 6.99
N ALA A 333 17.98 -11.07 8.09
CA ALA A 333 17.36 -11.68 9.25
C ALA A 333 15.92 -12.18 8.99
N LEU A 334 15.16 -11.54 8.09
CA LEU A 334 13.85 -12.03 7.68
C LEU A 334 13.93 -13.23 6.74
N LYS A 335 15.00 -13.39 5.98
CA LYS A 335 15.18 -14.50 5.03
C LYS A 335 15.91 -15.70 5.63
N SER A 336 16.64 -15.51 6.74
CA SER A 336 17.21 -16.60 7.56
C SER A 336 16.14 -17.36 8.36
#